data_209a00260356bd413b94d3cb09d79e81
#
_entry.id   209a00260356bd413b94d3cb09d79e81
#
_cell.length_a   1.000
_cell.length_b   1.000
_cell.length_c   1.000
_cell.angle_alpha   90.00
_cell.angle_beta   90.00
_cell.angle_gamma   90.00
#
_symmetry.space_group_name_H-M   'P 1'
#
loop_
_entity.id
_entity.type
_entity.pdbx_description
1 polymer ?
#
loop_
_entity_poly.entity_id
_entity_poly.type
_entity_poly.pdbx_seq_one_letter_code
_entity_poly.pdbx_strand_id
1 'polypeptide(L)'
;MKASILALAALSLANAESTLSLRRRLSYERIALYYPSSQVTDHCAIDRDQAEIESLLTKKTNDAFSSAKAIYNNGGNSKSYAKVTVTPALSISIPKGARITGRSTSGIEIAGKAYNAYDAGAKEIFVQYATNDIQASYVECQVGSLVEKVNTDGCFAAQGDLDISGTQYAYIYNPASDNKNGRTIAGFSTQAGSKMRQDCLGCPYIDFSYFYNYYGADDYGHQWVTAAFDGTATSFKNGNADFSKYGFDGRVEAVKKGTAYLNIFMYVIREFEDALDDCKRGCQDCNDDPVHAWDEGVCFYTGSMEGQDGLTPDGKLLHQLADKRCANFKTCGLESGELDGTARLNHELFDLLSLGKFQIQTGNCPAARKTTRLITELMYIPMIQGTLRYAYKVGVLNEGEKSQAEGASFAAAVLPRIHAANKNAAKTIYENMKVGASNTDHMEVKRAFESVYADLGINCADIGGLWNDATSSYYEGYEPCSDASTGADVITEEDTTLAIVLGSVFGGLFAFAILALCFMRNKEKRGQPVFSPTMAEEDDKPAELH
;
A
#
# COMPACT_ATOMS: atom_id res chain seq x y z
N MET A 1 -48.39 -23.03 -20.42
CA MET A 1 -47.98 -21.67 -19.99
C MET A 1 -47.42 -21.60 -18.56
N LYS A 2 -47.99 -22.20 -17.53
CA LYS A 2 -47.40 -22.15 -16.16
C LYS A 2 -46.07 -22.86 -15.99
N ALA A 3 -45.83 -23.96 -16.69
CA ALA A 3 -44.57 -24.70 -16.62
C ALA A 3 -43.38 -23.96 -17.29
N SER A 4 -43.63 -23.19 -18.36
CA SER A 4 -42.59 -22.41 -19.05
C SER A 4 -42.15 -21.17 -18.27
N ILE A 5 -43.03 -20.56 -17.47
CA ILE A 5 -42.70 -19.40 -16.63
C ILE A 5 -41.84 -19.83 -15.43
N LEU A 6 -42.12 -21.02 -14.85
CA LEU A 6 -41.30 -21.59 -13.77
C LEU A 6 -39.88 -21.97 -14.24
N ALA A 7 -39.74 -22.47 -15.47
CA ALA A 7 -38.45 -22.82 -16.04
C ALA A 7 -37.58 -21.58 -16.33
N LEU A 8 -38.18 -20.49 -16.84
CA LEU A 8 -37.47 -19.21 -17.06
C LEU A 8 -37.08 -18.55 -15.73
N ALA A 9 -37.92 -18.61 -14.72
CA ALA A 9 -37.60 -18.10 -13.40
C ALA A 9 -36.48 -18.89 -12.71
N ALA A 10 -36.46 -20.21 -12.88
CA ALA A 10 -35.39 -21.06 -12.37
C ALA A 10 -34.05 -20.82 -13.10
N LEU A 11 -34.07 -20.59 -14.42
CA LEU A 11 -32.86 -20.22 -15.18
C LEU A 11 -32.33 -18.83 -14.79
N SER A 12 -33.21 -17.87 -14.56
CA SER A 12 -32.78 -16.52 -14.12
C SER A 12 -32.24 -16.52 -12.69
N LEU A 13 -32.78 -17.34 -11.80
CA LEU A 13 -32.26 -17.52 -10.45
C LEU A 13 -30.90 -18.26 -10.46
N ALA A 14 -30.77 -19.31 -11.25
CA ALA A 14 -29.49 -20.01 -11.40
C ALA A 14 -28.40 -19.15 -12.03
N ASN A 15 -28.74 -18.30 -13.01
CA ASN A 15 -27.82 -17.31 -13.56
C ASN A 15 -27.51 -16.17 -12.56
N ALA A 16 -28.43 -15.76 -11.74
CA ALA A 16 -28.21 -14.78 -10.68
C ALA A 16 -27.36 -15.36 -9.55
N GLU A 17 -27.58 -16.61 -9.15
CA GLU A 17 -26.73 -17.30 -8.18
C GLU A 17 -25.33 -17.60 -8.73
N SER A 18 -25.20 -17.96 -10.01
CA SER A 18 -23.88 -18.16 -10.64
C SER A 18 -23.12 -16.83 -10.77
N THR A 19 -23.78 -15.74 -11.12
CA THR A 19 -23.18 -14.39 -11.16
C THR A 19 -22.86 -13.86 -9.77
N LEU A 20 -23.67 -14.13 -8.76
CA LEU A 20 -23.38 -13.81 -7.37
C LEU A 20 -22.26 -14.68 -6.80
N SER A 21 -22.18 -15.95 -7.16
CA SER A 21 -21.08 -16.84 -6.79
C SER A 21 -19.78 -16.48 -7.52
N LEU A 22 -19.85 -16.07 -8.80
CA LEU A 22 -18.69 -15.51 -9.51
C LEU A 22 -18.25 -14.16 -8.90
N ARG A 23 -19.17 -13.27 -8.55
CA ARG A 23 -18.84 -12.03 -7.86
C ARG A 23 -18.28 -12.28 -6.45
N ARG A 24 -18.74 -13.31 -5.72
CA ARG A 24 -18.13 -13.74 -4.45
C ARG A 24 -16.75 -14.37 -4.63
N ARG A 25 -16.48 -15.03 -5.75
CA ARG A 25 -15.16 -15.59 -6.08
C ARG A 25 -14.13 -14.56 -6.54
N LEU A 26 -14.56 -13.34 -6.87
CA LEU A 26 -13.71 -12.25 -7.36
C LEU A 26 -13.60 -11.07 -6.38
N SER A 27 -14.16 -11.16 -5.16
CA SER A 27 -13.94 -10.14 -4.13
C SER A 27 -12.80 -10.57 -3.23
N TYR A 28 -11.62 -10.02 -3.48
CA TYR A 28 -10.49 -10.13 -2.57
C TYR A 28 -10.81 -9.50 -1.21
N GLU A 29 -10.06 -9.87 -0.20
CA GLU A 29 -10.25 -9.34 1.14
C GLU A 29 -10.09 -7.81 1.13
N ARG A 30 -11.01 -7.12 1.78
CA ARG A 30 -11.01 -5.66 1.89
C ARG A 30 -9.84 -5.20 2.76
N ILE A 31 -9.15 -4.16 2.32
CA ILE A 31 -8.03 -3.54 3.03
C ILE A 31 -8.55 -2.21 3.58
N ALA A 32 -8.88 -2.15 4.86
CA ALA A 32 -9.54 -1.00 5.45
C ALA A 32 -10.77 -0.58 4.61
N LEU A 33 -10.82 0.62 4.08
CA LEU A 33 -11.92 1.12 3.24
C LEU A 33 -11.77 0.79 1.75
N TYR A 34 -10.70 0.08 1.35
CA TYR A 34 -10.36 -0.18 -0.05
C TYR A 34 -10.73 -1.61 -0.47
N TYR A 35 -11.22 -1.75 -1.70
CA TYR A 35 -11.52 -3.04 -2.33
C TYR A 35 -10.47 -3.33 -3.40
N PRO A 36 -9.49 -4.20 -3.14
CA PRO A 36 -8.50 -4.55 -4.17
C PRO A 36 -9.15 -5.29 -5.33
N SER A 37 -8.57 -5.16 -6.51
CA SER A 37 -8.98 -5.86 -7.73
C SER A 37 -8.05 -7.03 -8.05
N SER A 38 -6.94 -7.15 -7.35
CA SER A 38 -5.95 -8.20 -7.48
C SER A 38 -5.64 -8.85 -6.12
N GLN A 39 -4.98 -10.01 -6.14
CA GLN A 39 -4.61 -10.70 -4.92
C GLN A 39 -3.31 -10.13 -4.35
N VAL A 40 -3.42 -9.44 -3.22
CA VAL A 40 -2.30 -8.77 -2.52
C VAL A 40 -2.22 -9.09 -1.02
N THR A 41 -2.95 -10.10 -0.56
CA THR A 41 -3.03 -10.44 0.88
C THR A 41 -1.66 -10.69 1.52
N ASP A 42 -0.77 -11.42 0.82
CA ASP A 42 0.59 -11.70 1.29
C ASP A 42 1.47 -10.44 1.29
N HIS A 43 1.19 -9.45 0.44
CA HIS A 43 1.89 -8.17 0.39
C HIS A 43 1.55 -7.34 1.63
N CYS A 44 0.27 -7.29 1.99
CA CYS A 44 -0.19 -6.58 3.19
C CYS A 44 0.48 -7.11 4.47
N ALA A 45 0.81 -8.41 4.53
CA ALA A 45 1.41 -9.04 5.69
C ALA A 45 2.84 -8.55 6.05
N ILE A 46 3.41 -7.62 5.29
CA ILE A 46 4.67 -6.95 5.65
C ILE A 46 4.56 -6.16 6.97
N ASP A 47 3.38 -5.71 7.34
CA ASP A 47 3.11 -5.04 8.61
C ASP A 47 3.24 -5.96 9.82
N ARG A 48 3.08 -7.29 9.63
CA ARG A 48 3.35 -8.30 10.65
C ARG A 48 4.84 -8.44 10.91
N ASP A 49 5.68 -8.36 9.87
CA ASP A 49 7.13 -8.28 10.05
C ASP A 49 7.51 -7.02 10.85
N GLN A 50 6.87 -5.89 10.56
CA GLN A 50 7.04 -4.66 11.34
C GLN A 50 6.61 -4.84 12.81
N ALA A 51 5.46 -5.47 13.05
CA ALA A 51 4.96 -5.74 14.39
C ALA A 51 5.90 -6.68 15.19
N GLU A 52 6.43 -7.71 14.53
CA GLU A 52 7.38 -8.64 15.14
C GLU A 52 8.70 -7.96 15.51
N ILE A 53 9.25 -7.15 14.61
CA ILE A 53 10.42 -6.31 14.89
C ILE A 53 10.15 -5.41 16.10
N GLU A 54 9.03 -4.70 16.13
CA GLU A 54 8.67 -3.80 17.24
C GLU A 54 8.56 -4.56 18.58
N SER A 55 7.92 -5.72 18.57
CA SER A 55 7.76 -6.56 19.75
C SER A 55 9.10 -7.07 20.29
N LEU A 56 9.97 -7.56 19.43
CA LEU A 56 11.31 -8.02 19.81
C LEU A 56 12.13 -6.89 20.44
N LEU A 57 12.10 -5.70 19.87
CA LEU A 57 12.85 -4.54 20.32
C LEU A 57 12.41 -4.04 21.70
N THR A 58 11.18 -4.33 22.15
CA THR A 58 10.72 -3.96 23.51
C THR A 58 11.56 -4.58 24.61
N LYS A 59 12.25 -5.69 24.34
CA LYS A 59 13.11 -6.39 25.30
C LYS A 59 14.42 -5.65 25.58
N LYS A 60 14.85 -4.74 24.72
CA LYS A 60 16.03 -3.88 24.87
C LYS A 60 17.31 -4.65 25.18
N THR A 61 17.57 -5.75 24.48
CA THR A 61 18.77 -6.58 24.60
C THR A 61 19.44 -6.76 23.26
N ASN A 62 20.75 -7.05 23.25
CA ASN A 62 21.48 -7.32 22.02
C ASN A 62 20.90 -8.50 21.23
N ASP A 63 20.48 -9.57 21.91
CA ASP A 63 19.88 -10.76 21.28
C ASP A 63 18.55 -10.40 20.61
N ALA A 64 17.75 -9.55 21.26
CA ALA A 64 16.48 -9.06 20.70
C ALA A 64 16.73 -8.18 19.47
N PHE A 65 17.75 -7.32 19.50
CA PHE A 65 18.14 -6.52 18.34
C PHE A 65 18.63 -7.40 17.18
N SER A 66 19.43 -8.44 17.48
CA SER A 66 19.87 -9.41 16.47
C SER A 66 18.72 -10.18 15.86
N SER A 67 17.75 -10.61 16.67
CA SER A 67 16.55 -11.31 16.21
C SER A 67 15.66 -10.39 15.36
N ALA A 68 15.43 -9.15 15.78
CA ALA A 68 14.69 -8.16 15.03
C ALA A 68 15.37 -7.83 13.69
N LYS A 69 16.70 -7.70 13.68
CA LYS A 69 17.50 -7.49 12.46
C LYS A 69 17.40 -8.67 11.50
N ALA A 70 17.28 -9.91 12.02
CA ALA A 70 17.04 -11.09 11.19
C ALA A 70 15.67 -11.04 10.48
N ILE A 71 14.59 -10.65 11.18
CA ILE A 71 13.27 -10.41 10.57
C ILE A 71 13.35 -9.28 9.52
N TYR A 72 13.99 -8.17 9.85
CA TYR A 72 14.19 -7.05 8.93
C TYR A 72 14.82 -7.48 7.60
N ASN A 73 15.89 -8.30 7.66
CA ASN A 73 16.64 -8.76 6.48
C ASN A 73 15.94 -9.89 5.72
N ASN A 74 15.33 -10.84 6.42
CA ASN A 74 14.85 -12.09 5.84
C ASN A 74 13.31 -12.16 5.76
N GLY A 75 12.60 -11.25 6.43
CA GLY A 75 11.16 -11.29 6.59
C GLY A 75 10.70 -12.49 7.42
N GLY A 76 9.40 -12.64 7.56
CA GLY A 76 8.75 -13.74 8.29
C GLY A 76 7.34 -14.02 7.80
N ASN A 77 6.63 -13.00 7.37
CA ASN A 77 5.18 -13.04 7.17
C ASN A 77 4.72 -12.82 5.72
N SER A 78 5.48 -12.08 4.91
CA SER A 78 5.13 -11.82 3.51
C SER A 78 5.58 -12.95 2.59
N LYS A 79 4.99 -14.14 2.79
CA LYS A 79 5.30 -15.34 2.00
C LYS A 79 4.70 -15.23 0.61
N SER A 80 5.48 -15.55 -0.41
CA SER A 80 5.03 -15.42 -1.80
C SER A 80 5.57 -16.49 -2.73
N TYR A 81 6.49 -17.36 -2.30
CA TYR A 81 6.95 -18.46 -3.14
C TYR A 81 7.39 -19.68 -2.34
N ALA A 82 7.23 -20.83 -3.00
CA ALA A 82 7.65 -22.12 -2.50
C ALA A 82 8.91 -22.60 -3.25
N LYS A 83 9.89 -23.11 -2.49
CA LYS A 83 10.98 -23.90 -3.05
C LYS A 83 10.53 -25.35 -3.14
N VAL A 84 10.29 -25.85 -4.34
CA VAL A 84 9.79 -27.22 -4.56
C VAL A 84 10.86 -28.08 -5.23
N THR A 85 10.96 -29.33 -4.80
CA THR A 85 11.78 -30.34 -5.48
C THR A 85 10.90 -31.12 -6.45
N VAL A 86 11.27 -31.14 -7.72
CA VAL A 86 10.53 -31.80 -8.80
C VAL A 86 11.17 -33.11 -9.22
N THR A 87 10.32 -34.08 -9.57
CA THR A 87 10.74 -35.40 -10.06
C THR A 87 9.88 -35.83 -11.23
N PRO A 88 10.47 -36.21 -12.39
CA PRO A 88 11.92 -36.13 -12.70
C PRO A 88 12.44 -34.70 -12.73
N ALA A 89 13.75 -34.51 -12.88
CA ALA A 89 14.31 -33.19 -13.14
C ALA A 89 13.67 -32.57 -14.39
N LEU A 90 13.64 -31.23 -14.48
CA LEU A 90 13.05 -30.52 -15.63
C LEU A 90 13.61 -31.06 -16.95
N SER A 91 12.75 -31.46 -17.85
CA SER A 91 13.12 -31.92 -19.20
C SER A 91 13.37 -30.77 -20.19
N ILE A 92 12.90 -29.57 -19.85
CA ILE A 92 13.01 -28.36 -20.66
C ILE A 92 13.43 -27.18 -19.79
N SER A 93 14.03 -26.16 -20.38
CA SER A 93 14.23 -24.87 -19.72
C SER A 93 12.92 -24.11 -19.66
N ILE A 94 12.67 -23.41 -18.54
CA ILE A 94 11.47 -22.59 -18.31
C ILE A 94 11.88 -21.14 -18.04
N PRO A 95 11.24 -20.16 -18.69
CA PRO A 95 11.54 -18.76 -18.44
C PRO A 95 10.96 -18.30 -17.11
N LYS A 96 11.53 -17.23 -16.54
CA LYS A 96 10.92 -16.52 -15.42
C LYS A 96 9.48 -16.14 -15.78
N GLY A 97 8.55 -16.31 -14.84
CA GLY A 97 7.13 -16.01 -15.05
C GLY A 97 6.33 -17.09 -15.79
N ALA A 98 6.96 -18.20 -16.21
CA ALA A 98 6.23 -19.31 -16.82
C ALA A 98 5.12 -19.81 -15.88
N ARG A 99 3.92 -19.99 -16.42
CA ARG A 99 2.77 -20.50 -15.68
C ARG A 99 3.02 -21.93 -15.22
N ILE A 100 2.70 -22.18 -13.97
CA ILE A 100 2.76 -23.48 -13.32
C ILE A 100 1.38 -23.75 -12.73
N THR A 101 0.80 -24.87 -13.06
CA THR A 101 -0.45 -25.36 -12.47
C THR A 101 -0.22 -26.75 -11.90
N GLY A 102 -1.17 -27.28 -11.18
CA GLY A 102 -1.03 -28.63 -10.66
C GLY A 102 -2.14 -29.01 -9.69
N ARG A 103 -1.93 -30.11 -9.01
CA ARG A 103 -2.87 -30.60 -8.00
C ARG A 103 -2.13 -31.36 -6.92
N SER A 104 -2.50 -31.09 -5.67
CA SER A 104 -1.99 -31.86 -4.53
C SER A 104 -2.52 -33.29 -4.54
N THR A 105 -1.88 -34.16 -3.77
CA THR A 105 -2.38 -35.53 -3.54
C THR A 105 -3.76 -35.57 -2.86
N SER A 106 -4.12 -34.50 -2.13
CA SER A 106 -5.47 -34.33 -1.54
C SER A 106 -6.47 -33.66 -2.49
N GLY A 107 -6.07 -33.34 -3.74
CA GLY A 107 -6.95 -32.77 -4.74
C GLY A 107 -7.01 -31.23 -4.76
N ILE A 108 -6.20 -30.54 -3.94
CA ILE A 108 -6.12 -29.08 -3.91
C ILE A 108 -5.44 -28.59 -5.22
N GLU A 109 -6.06 -27.66 -5.91
CA GLU A 109 -5.49 -27.07 -7.11
C GLU A 109 -4.30 -26.16 -6.76
N ILE A 110 -3.30 -26.16 -7.63
CA ILE A 110 -2.08 -25.37 -7.52
C ILE A 110 -2.02 -24.44 -8.71
N ALA A 111 -1.77 -23.17 -8.46
CA ALA A 111 -1.52 -22.17 -9.49
C ALA A 111 -0.38 -21.25 -9.06
N GLY A 112 0.51 -20.94 -9.98
CA GLY A 112 1.64 -20.08 -9.73
C GLY A 112 2.45 -19.81 -10.98
N LYS A 113 3.65 -19.26 -10.78
CA LYS A 113 4.59 -18.90 -11.85
C LYS A 113 6.01 -19.23 -11.43
N ALA A 114 6.87 -19.57 -12.37
CA ALA A 114 8.29 -19.72 -12.11
C ALA A 114 8.88 -18.40 -11.60
N TYR A 115 9.42 -18.39 -10.39
CA TYR A 115 10.01 -17.19 -9.79
C TYR A 115 11.27 -16.71 -10.53
N ASN A 116 12.09 -17.65 -10.99
CA ASN A 116 13.27 -17.40 -11.81
C ASN A 116 13.19 -18.20 -13.12
N ALA A 117 14.11 -17.94 -14.04
CA ALA A 117 14.37 -18.85 -15.17
C ALA A 117 15.12 -20.08 -14.64
N TYR A 118 14.84 -21.26 -15.21
CA TYR A 118 15.49 -22.53 -14.86
C TYR A 118 15.88 -23.27 -16.14
N ASP A 119 17.05 -23.89 -16.11
CA ASP A 119 17.52 -24.73 -17.20
C ASP A 119 16.98 -26.16 -17.10
N ALA A 120 17.00 -26.87 -18.22
CA ALA A 120 16.74 -28.30 -18.23
C ALA A 120 17.74 -29.03 -17.30
N GLY A 121 17.25 -30.01 -16.56
CA GLY A 121 18.02 -30.71 -15.56
C GLY A 121 17.88 -30.14 -14.14
N ALA A 122 17.24 -29.00 -13.95
CA ALA A 122 16.96 -28.46 -12.61
C ALA A 122 16.04 -29.41 -11.85
N LYS A 123 16.36 -29.65 -10.58
CA LYS A 123 15.57 -30.48 -9.64
C LYS A 123 14.83 -29.63 -8.61
N GLU A 124 15.30 -28.41 -8.37
CA GLU A 124 14.68 -27.46 -7.44
C GLU A 124 14.24 -26.24 -8.23
N ILE A 125 13.03 -25.80 -8.01
CA ILE A 125 12.48 -24.58 -8.59
C ILE A 125 11.80 -23.76 -7.51
N PHE A 126 11.74 -22.45 -7.69
CA PHE A 126 10.95 -21.57 -6.87
C PHE A 126 9.69 -21.18 -7.64
N VAL A 127 8.55 -21.44 -7.05
CA VAL A 127 7.25 -21.14 -7.63
C VAL A 127 6.63 -20.01 -6.83
N GLN A 128 6.44 -18.87 -7.48
CA GLN A 128 5.61 -17.80 -6.94
C GLN A 128 4.17 -18.25 -7.09
N TYR A 129 3.45 -18.36 -5.98
CA TYR A 129 2.08 -18.83 -5.95
C TYR A 129 1.11 -17.66 -5.78
N ALA A 130 -0.11 -17.85 -6.28
CA ALA A 130 -1.20 -16.96 -5.97
C ALA A 130 -1.65 -17.22 -4.52
N THR A 131 -1.72 -16.18 -3.72
CA THR A 131 -2.22 -16.24 -2.34
C THR A 131 -3.73 -16.09 -2.33
N ASN A 132 -4.42 -16.99 -2.98
CA ASN A 132 -5.86 -17.02 -2.98
C ASN A 132 -6.38 -18.30 -2.32
N ASP A 133 -7.60 -18.29 -2.07
CA ASP A 133 -8.48 -19.22 -1.39
C ASP A 133 -8.17 -20.71 -1.54
N ILE A 134 -7.65 -21.20 -2.66
CA ILE A 134 -7.44 -22.62 -2.90
C ILE A 134 -6.22 -23.16 -2.14
N GLN A 135 -5.16 -22.35 -2.09
CA GLN A 135 -3.93 -22.69 -1.35
C GLN A 135 -3.99 -22.17 0.09
N ALA A 136 -4.88 -21.26 0.34
CA ALA A 136 -5.11 -20.57 1.56
C ALA A 136 -5.57 -21.48 2.72
N SER A 137 -6.27 -22.55 2.48
CA SER A 137 -6.79 -23.44 3.51
C SER A 137 -5.81 -24.52 3.99
N TYR A 138 -4.53 -24.43 3.58
CA TYR A 138 -3.55 -25.44 3.94
C TYR A 138 -3.03 -25.25 5.37
N VAL A 139 -3.46 -26.10 6.28
CA VAL A 139 -3.24 -25.96 7.74
C VAL A 139 -1.79 -25.95 8.19
N GLU A 140 -0.86 -26.48 7.39
CA GLU A 140 0.57 -26.50 7.74
C GLU A 140 1.32 -25.21 7.37
N CYS A 141 0.68 -24.29 6.67
CA CYS A 141 1.22 -22.99 6.37
C CYS A 141 1.12 -22.09 7.59
N GLN A 142 2.26 -21.64 8.11
CA GLN A 142 2.33 -20.73 9.25
C GLN A 142 2.87 -19.36 8.87
N VAL A 143 2.31 -18.33 9.47
CA VAL A 143 2.78 -16.94 9.39
C VAL A 143 3.46 -16.58 10.69
N GLY A 144 4.66 -16.10 10.64
CA GLY A 144 5.42 -15.45 11.70
C GLY A 144 5.19 -15.91 13.15
N SER A 145 6.10 -15.55 14.00
CA SER A 145 6.09 -16.01 15.40
C SER A 145 5.11 -15.27 16.31
N LEU A 146 4.68 -14.05 15.93
CA LEU A 146 3.76 -13.25 16.73
C LEU A 146 2.29 -13.61 16.52
N VAL A 147 1.98 -14.27 15.45
CA VAL A 147 0.62 -14.65 15.11
C VAL A 147 0.58 -16.15 15.14
N GLU A 148 0.06 -16.73 16.22
CA GLU A 148 -0.23 -18.17 16.34
C GLU A 148 -1.30 -18.62 15.32
N LYS A 149 -1.26 -18.10 14.13
CA LYS A 149 -2.20 -18.40 13.08
C LYS A 149 -1.52 -19.22 12.02
N VAL A 150 -2.19 -20.25 11.65
CA VAL A 150 -1.95 -20.96 10.41
C VAL A 150 -2.10 -19.94 9.29
N ASN A 151 -1.07 -19.79 8.48
CA ASN A 151 -1.18 -19.04 7.26
C ASN A 151 -2.04 -19.87 6.31
N THR A 152 -3.25 -19.47 6.20
CA THR A 152 -4.13 -20.05 5.20
C THR A 152 -3.86 -19.49 3.82
N ASP A 153 -3.03 -18.43 3.72
CA ASP A 153 -2.65 -17.81 2.47
C ASP A 153 -1.17 -18.02 2.21
N GLY A 154 -0.78 -18.46 1.04
CA GLY A 154 0.59 -18.36 0.64
C GLY A 154 1.49 -19.57 0.84
N CYS A 155 0.97 -20.79 0.78
CA CYS A 155 1.82 -21.95 0.57
C CYS A 155 1.15 -23.05 -0.26
N PHE A 156 1.96 -23.95 -0.80
CA PHE A 156 1.46 -25.16 -1.47
C PHE A 156 1.21 -26.29 -0.48
N ALA A 157 0.45 -27.28 -0.91
CA ALA A 157 0.42 -28.58 -0.25
C ALA A 157 1.79 -29.26 -0.32
N ALA A 158 2.11 -30.11 0.67
CA ALA A 158 3.45 -30.71 0.82
C ALA A 158 3.90 -31.56 -0.36
N GLN A 159 2.97 -32.11 -1.12
CA GLN A 159 3.24 -32.97 -2.28
C GLN A 159 2.08 -33.01 -3.28
N GLY A 160 2.38 -33.33 -4.51
CA GLY A 160 1.43 -33.43 -5.60
C GLY A 160 2.12 -33.46 -6.96
N ASP A 161 1.37 -33.10 -8.00
CA ASP A 161 1.86 -33.02 -9.36
C ASP A 161 1.73 -31.57 -9.87
N LEU A 162 2.79 -31.09 -10.54
CA LEU A 162 2.81 -29.82 -11.25
C LEU A 162 2.75 -30.06 -12.75
N ASP A 163 1.98 -29.25 -13.44
CA ASP A 163 2.00 -29.11 -14.90
C ASP A 163 2.82 -27.85 -15.27
N ILE A 164 3.92 -28.07 -15.95
CA ILE A 164 4.80 -27.01 -16.44
C ILE A 164 4.91 -27.15 -17.93
N SER A 165 4.25 -26.24 -18.65
CA SER A 165 4.25 -26.25 -20.13
C SER A 165 3.77 -27.58 -20.74
N GLY A 166 2.78 -28.23 -20.13
CA GLY A 166 2.20 -29.50 -20.59
C GLY A 166 2.96 -30.76 -20.14
N THR A 167 4.02 -30.61 -19.35
CA THR A 167 4.76 -31.74 -18.78
C THR A 167 4.45 -31.87 -17.29
N GLN A 168 4.13 -33.09 -16.86
CA GLN A 168 3.82 -33.39 -15.46
C GLN A 168 5.09 -33.74 -14.68
N TYR A 169 5.21 -33.15 -13.50
CA TYR A 169 6.29 -33.40 -12.56
C TYR A 169 5.70 -33.67 -11.17
N ALA A 170 6.02 -34.78 -10.56
CA ALA A 170 5.76 -34.94 -9.14
C ALA A 170 6.61 -33.93 -8.34
N TYR A 171 6.06 -33.35 -7.26
CA TYR A 171 6.82 -32.45 -6.41
C TYR A 171 6.67 -32.80 -4.95
N ILE A 172 7.69 -32.44 -4.19
CA ILE A 172 7.69 -32.39 -2.74
C ILE A 172 8.10 -31.01 -2.24
N TYR A 173 7.55 -30.60 -1.13
CA TYR A 173 7.75 -29.28 -0.54
C TYR A 173 7.46 -29.36 0.96
N ASN A 174 8.29 -28.74 1.78
CA ASN A 174 8.05 -28.60 3.21
C ASN A 174 7.59 -27.16 3.52
N PRO A 175 6.32 -26.92 3.83
CA PRO A 175 5.79 -25.57 4.09
C PRO A 175 6.54 -24.83 5.20
N ALA A 176 7.03 -25.55 6.21
CA ALA A 176 7.73 -24.95 7.34
C ALA A 176 9.12 -24.39 6.98
N SER A 177 9.85 -25.10 6.08
CA SER A 177 11.23 -24.70 5.70
C SER A 177 11.34 -24.09 4.32
N ASP A 178 10.50 -24.49 3.38
CA ASP A 178 10.64 -24.16 1.95
C ASP A 178 9.65 -23.08 1.49
N ASN A 179 8.79 -22.59 2.38
CA ASN A 179 7.98 -21.41 2.16
C ASN A 179 8.82 -20.15 2.40
N LYS A 180 9.01 -19.35 1.35
CA LYS A 180 9.94 -18.22 1.36
C LYS A 180 9.22 -16.90 1.22
N ASN A 181 9.76 -15.88 1.87
CA ASN A 181 9.33 -14.53 1.64
C ASN A 181 9.77 -14.06 0.25
N GLY A 182 8.85 -13.43 -0.46
CA GLY A 182 9.18 -12.69 -1.68
C GLY A 182 9.60 -11.26 -1.38
N ARG A 183 9.25 -10.76 -0.18
CA ARG A 183 9.46 -9.36 0.23
C ARG A 183 10.06 -9.30 1.62
N THR A 184 10.94 -8.33 1.81
CA THR A 184 11.49 -7.99 3.13
C THR A 184 11.57 -6.48 3.26
N ILE A 185 11.48 -5.97 4.49
CA ILE A 185 11.58 -4.53 4.72
C ILE A 185 12.97 -4.00 4.29
N ALA A 186 14.03 -4.76 4.50
CA ALA A 186 15.36 -4.44 3.97
C ALA A 186 15.37 -4.39 2.44
N GLY A 187 14.72 -5.36 1.78
CA GLY A 187 14.65 -5.47 0.33
C GLY A 187 14.00 -4.24 -0.34
N PHE A 188 13.05 -3.62 0.32
CA PHE A 188 12.41 -2.40 -0.17
C PHE A 188 13.38 -1.25 -0.39
N SER A 189 14.43 -1.16 0.44
CA SER A 189 15.46 -0.14 0.30
C SER A 189 16.68 -0.62 -0.48
N THR A 190 17.16 -1.85 -0.26
CA THR A 190 18.37 -2.35 -0.94
C THR A 190 18.20 -2.54 -2.45
N GLN A 191 16.96 -2.69 -2.93
CA GLN A 191 16.63 -2.78 -4.35
C GLN A 191 16.17 -1.45 -4.96
N ALA A 192 16.15 -0.36 -4.19
CA ALA A 192 15.60 0.92 -4.61
C ALA A 192 16.36 1.51 -5.82
N GLY A 193 17.69 1.36 -5.86
CA GLY A 193 18.51 1.85 -6.97
C GLY A 193 18.10 1.26 -8.32
N SER A 194 17.91 -0.06 -8.40
CA SER A 194 17.45 -0.70 -9.62
C SER A 194 15.98 -0.34 -9.92
N LYS A 195 15.09 -0.50 -8.95
CA LYS A 195 13.64 -0.38 -9.15
C LYS A 195 13.13 1.05 -9.35
N MET A 196 13.84 2.07 -8.83
CA MET A 196 13.33 3.44 -8.81
C MET A 196 14.21 4.45 -9.55
N ARG A 197 15.45 4.05 -9.95
CA ARG A 197 16.38 4.96 -10.61
C ARG A 197 16.95 4.43 -11.92
N GLN A 198 17.07 3.11 -12.10
CA GLN A 198 17.80 2.52 -13.22
C GLN A 198 16.90 1.73 -14.18
N ASP A 199 16.05 0.84 -13.66
CA ASP A 199 15.37 -0.20 -14.45
C ASP A 199 13.86 0.04 -14.65
N CYS A 200 13.34 1.24 -14.32
CA CYS A 200 11.95 1.63 -14.53
C CYS A 200 11.75 2.46 -15.80
N LEU A 201 10.55 2.44 -16.39
CA LEU A 201 10.24 3.21 -17.60
C LEU A 201 10.29 4.71 -17.36
N GLY A 202 9.77 5.17 -16.21
CA GLY A 202 9.78 6.57 -15.79
C GLY A 202 10.99 6.99 -14.96
N CYS A 203 12.03 6.20 -14.95
CA CYS A 203 13.23 6.43 -14.14
C CYS A 203 13.97 7.75 -14.45
N PRO A 204 14.53 8.39 -13.42
CA PRO A 204 14.29 8.10 -12.00
C PRO A 204 12.93 8.63 -11.54
N TYR A 205 12.26 7.92 -10.66
CA TYR A 205 11.02 8.42 -10.04
C TYR A 205 11.27 9.70 -9.26
N ILE A 206 10.38 10.67 -9.36
CA ILE A 206 10.60 12.03 -8.89
C ILE A 206 10.84 12.06 -7.38
N ASP A 207 9.95 11.45 -6.59
CA ASP A 207 10.08 11.46 -5.13
C ASP A 207 11.33 10.72 -4.67
N PHE A 208 11.65 9.57 -5.27
CA PHE A 208 12.89 8.87 -4.98
C PHE A 208 14.12 9.73 -5.28
N SER A 209 14.07 10.54 -6.36
CA SER A 209 15.16 11.44 -6.73
C SER A 209 15.44 12.50 -5.65
N TYR A 210 14.42 13.01 -4.95
CA TYR A 210 14.63 13.92 -3.82
C TYR A 210 15.44 13.24 -2.72
N PHE A 211 15.13 11.99 -2.39
CA PHE A 211 15.82 11.23 -1.35
C PHE A 211 17.25 10.87 -1.75
N TYR A 212 17.43 10.34 -2.97
CA TYR A 212 18.75 10.06 -3.51
C TYR A 212 19.65 11.31 -3.55
N ASN A 213 19.13 12.42 -4.04
CA ASN A 213 19.90 13.67 -4.14
C ASN A 213 20.27 14.24 -2.77
N TYR A 214 19.41 14.06 -1.78
CA TYR A 214 19.65 14.52 -0.41
C TYR A 214 20.65 13.62 0.31
N TYR A 215 20.40 12.33 0.40
CA TYR A 215 21.25 11.38 1.13
C TYR A 215 22.52 10.99 0.36
N GLY A 216 22.49 10.96 -0.96
CA GLY A 216 23.60 10.50 -1.81
C GLY A 216 23.73 8.99 -1.89
N ALA A 217 22.68 8.24 -1.52
CA ALA A 217 22.65 6.79 -1.51
C ALA A 217 21.28 6.28 -1.96
N ASP A 218 21.23 5.24 -2.79
CA ASP A 218 20.00 4.60 -3.22
C ASP A 218 19.30 3.86 -2.09
N ASP A 219 20.08 3.22 -1.23
CA ASP A 219 19.63 2.40 -0.10
C ASP A 219 19.68 3.15 1.23
N TYR A 220 19.45 4.47 1.19
CA TYR A 220 19.53 5.35 2.37
C TYR A 220 18.72 4.83 3.57
N GLY A 221 17.53 4.29 3.34
CA GLY A 221 16.67 3.75 4.40
C GLY A 221 17.30 2.51 5.05
N HIS A 222 17.90 1.61 4.25
CA HIS A 222 18.63 0.45 4.77
C HIS A 222 19.86 0.86 5.59
N GLN A 223 20.62 1.83 5.12
CA GLN A 223 21.79 2.35 5.86
C GLN A 223 21.38 2.99 7.18
N TRP A 224 20.29 3.80 7.21
CA TRP A 224 19.75 4.37 8.42
C TRP A 224 19.34 3.29 9.43
N VAL A 225 18.51 2.35 9.00
CA VAL A 225 17.98 1.28 9.87
C VAL A 225 19.11 0.37 10.39
N THR A 226 20.07 0.03 9.54
CA THR A 226 21.21 -0.79 9.94
C THR A 226 22.09 -0.07 10.96
N ALA A 227 22.37 1.22 10.74
CA ALA A 227 23.10 2.04 11.71
C ALA A 227 22.37 2.13 13.07
N ALA A 228 21.05 2.24 13.06
CA ALA A 228 20.24 2.22 14.29
C ALA A 228 20.29 0.86 15.00
N PHE A 229 20.23 -0.27 14.26
CA PHE A 229 20.41 -1.61 14.83
C PHE A 229 21.79 -1.78 15.48
N ASP A 230 22.83 -1.29 14.82
CA ASP A 230 24.21 -1.53 15.22
C ASP A 230 24.74 -0.46 16.21
N GLY A 231 24.02 0.65 16.40
CA GLY A 231 24.47 1.77 17.24
C GLY A 231 25.66 2.49 16.63
N THR A 232 25.68 2.66 15.32
CA THR A 232 26.76 3.30 14.56
C THR A 232 26.29 4.59 13.89
N ALA A 233 27.19 5.29 13.20
CA ALA A 233 26.84 6.47 12.43
C ALA A 233 26.61 6.13 10.95
N THR A 234 25.71 6.88 10.30
CA THR A 234 25.57 6.88 8.83
C THR A 234 26.63 7.76 8.17
N SER A 235 26.86 7.54 6.87
CA SER A 235 27.76 8.36 6.06
C SER A 235 27.04 8.85 4.81
N PHE A 236 26.13 9.78 4.98
CA PHE A 236 25.34 10.38 3.89
C PHE A 236 25.95 11.73 3.45
N LYS A 237 25.54 12.16 2.27
CA LYS A 237 25.85 13.52 1.79
C LYS A 237 25.22 14.61 2.69
N ASN A 238 23.98 14.40 3.11
CA ASN A 238 23.25 15.23 4.08
C ASN A 238 22.44 14.33 5.00
N GLY A 239 21.95 14.85 6.14
CA GLY A 239 21.04 14.13 7.02
C GLY A 239 21.68 12.97 7.78
N ASN A 240 22.95 13.07 8.12
CA ASN A 240 23.66 12.02 8.88
C ASN A 240 23.05 11.81 10.26
N ALA A 241 23.07 10.58 10.73
CA ALA A 241 22.60 10.13 12.03
C ALA A 241 23.72 9.35 12.74
N ASP A 242 23.99 9.70 14.00
CA ASP A 242 24.99 9.03 14.82
C ASP A 242 24.32 8.32 16.01
N PHE A 243 23.93 7.05 15.78
CA PHE A 243 23.24 6.24 16.78
C PHE A 243 24.14 5.73 17.91
N SER A 244 25.46 5.97 17.86
CA SER A 244 26.34 5.73 18.99
C SER A 244 26.02 6.61 20.20
N LYS A 245 25.28 7.71 19.98
CA LYS A 245 24.79 8.64 21.01
C LYS A 245 23.55 8.15 21.75
N TYR A 246 22.92 7.06 21.27
CA TYR A 246 21.70 6.53 21.87
C TYR A 246 21.95 5.17 22.53
N GLY A 247 21.32 4.98 23.68
CA GLY A 247 21.10 3.66 24.26
C GLY A 247 20.02 2.87 23.53
N PHE A 248 19.47 1.87 24.20
CA PHE A 248 18.40 1.07 23.59
C PHE A 248 17.12 1.87 23.35
N ASP A 249 16.77 2.83 24.20
CA ASP A 249 15.51 3.58 24.09
C ASP A 249 15.42 4.36 22.77
N GLY A 250 16.47 5.07 22.42
CA GLY A 250 16.52 5.81 21.16
C GLY A 250 16.67 4.90 19.96
N ARG A 251 17.53 3.89 20.05
CA ARG A 251 17.76 2.95 18.94
C ARG A 251 16.52 2.13 18.61
N VAL A 252 15.72 1.71 19.60
CA VAL A 252 14.43 1.05 19.40
C VAL A 252 13.51 1.92 18.56
N GLU A 253 13.33 3.19 18.91
CA GLU A 253 12.43 4.07 18.18
C GLU A 253 12.98 4.41 16.78
N ALA A 254 14.30 4.58 16.65
CA ALA A 254 14.93 4.80 15.35
C ALA A 254 14.71 3.63 14.39
N VAL A 255 14.86 2.39 14.85
CA VAL A 255 14.58 1.21 14.04
C VAL A 255 13.09 1.14 13.68
N LYS A 256 12.19 1.22 14.67
CA LYS A 256 10.74 1.14 14.44
C LYS A 256 10.23 2.15 13.42
N LYS A 257 10.69 3.39 13.52
CA LYS A 257 10.26 4.47 12.61
C LYS A 257 11.01 4.42 11.29
N GLY A 258 12.29 4.06 11.29
CA GLY A 258 13.08 3.93 10.07
C GLY A 258 12.56 2.84 9.14
N THR A 259 12.21 1.68 9.67
CA THR A 259 11.62 0.58 8.89
C THR A 259 10.30 0.99 8.23
N ALA A 260 9.40 1.62 8.96
CA ALA A 260 8.09 2.02 8.46
C ALA A 260 8.16 3.27 7.55
N TYR A 261 8.90 4.31 7.95
CA TYR A 261 8.78 5.65 7.34
C TYR A 261 9.96 6.05 6.44
N LEU A 262 11.03 5.26 6.37
CA LEU A 262 12.07 5.42 5.36
C LEU A 262 12.02 4.31 4.31
N ASN A 263 11.83 3.05 4.73
CA ASN A 263 11.85 1.91 3.81
C ASN A 263 10.47 1.67 3.19
N ILE A 264 9.46 1.35 4.01
CA ILE A 264 8.12 1.00 3.50
C ILE A 264 7.46 2.21 2.84
N PHE A 265 7.55 3.40 3.43
CA PHE A 265 7.00 4.65 2.87
C PHE A 265 7.42 4.88 1.41
N MET A 266 8.73 4.81 1.13
CA MET A 266 9.23 5.02 -0.24
C MET A 266 8.79 3.88 -1.18
N TYR A 267 8.61 2.68 -0.65
CA TYR A 267 8.16 1.56 -1.45
C TYR A 267 6.67 1.65 -1.80
N VAL A 268 5.83 2.27 -0.96
CA VAL A 268 4.46 2.65 -1.32
C VAL A 268 4.45 3.54 -2.57
N ILE A 269 5.27 4.58 -2.57
CA ILE A 269 5.41 5.50 -3.71
C ILE A 269 5.90 4.74 -4.95
N ARG A 270 6.85 3.83 -4.78
CA ARG A 270 7.37 2.97 -5.85
C ARG A 270 6.26 2.18 -6.53
N GLU A 271 5.35 1.57 -5.78
CA GLU A 271 4.28 0.75 -6.37
C GLU A 271 3.29 1.60 -7.19
N PHE A 272 2.96 2.79 -6.72
CA PHE A 272 2.12 3.71 -7.51
C PHE A 272 2.84 4.20 -8.78
N GLU A 273 4.14 4.44 -8.73
CA GLU A 273 4.92 4.80 -9.91
C GLU A 273 5.05 3.64 -10.89
N ASP A 274 5.22 2.41 -10.40
CA ASP A 274 5.27 1.20 -11.21
C ASP A 274 3.93 0.95 -11.92
N ALA A 275 2.82 1.10 -11.19
CA ALA A 275 1.48 1.04 -11.77
C ALA A 275 1.29 2.03 -12.93
N LEU A 276 1.86 3.23 -12.82
CA LEU A 276 1.82 4.24 -13.89
C LEU A 276 2.71 3.88 -15.07
N ASP A 277 3.85 3.26 -14.83
CA ASP A 277 4.73 2.79 -15.89
C ASP A 277 4.09 1.64 -16.67
N ASP A 278 3.47 0.69 -15.99
CA ASP A 278 2.75 -0.42 -16.60
C ASP A 278 1.49 0.06 -17.35
N CYS A 279 0.77 1.03 -16.79
CA CYS A 279 -0.35 1.69 -17.47
C CYS A 279 0.09 2.28 -18.82
N LYS A 280 1.26 2.91 -18.91
CA LYS A 280 1.80 3.46 -20.16
C LYS A 280 2.22 2.39 -21.16
N ARG A 281 2.62 1.20 -20.69
CA ARG A 281 2.92 0.06 -21.55
C ARG A 281 1.68 -0.53 -22.21
N GLY A 282 0.48 -0.13 -21.75
CA GLY A 282 -0.80 -0.54 -22.30
C GLY A 282 -1.18 -1.99 -22.00
N CYS A 283 -0.54 -2.61 -21.04
CA CYS A 283 -0.87 -3.95 -20.59
C CYS A 283 -1.77 -3.88 -19.35
N GLN A 284 -3.05 -4.19 -19.54
CA GLN A 284 -4.03 -4.20 -18.45
C GLN A 284 -4.14 -5.57 -17.77
N ASP A 285 -3.81 -6.65 -18.49
CA ASP A 285 -3.97 -8.05 -18.05
C ASP A 285 -2.65 -8.84 -18.09
N CYS A 286 -1.50 -8.18 -18.06
CA CYS A 286 -0.21 -8.88 -18.03
C CYS A 286 0.23 -9.21 -16.60
N ASN A 287 1.29 -9.99 -16.48
CA ASN A 287 1.79 -10.48 -15.20
C ASN A 287 2.19 -9.37 -14.22
N ASP A 288 2.64 -8.25 -14.75
CA ASP A 288 2.93 -7.02 -14.01
C ASP A 288 1.78 -6.02 -14.31
N ASP A 289 0.56 -6.44 -14.00
CA ASP A 289 -0.67 -5.69 -14.17
C ASP A 289 -0.59 -4.38 -13.37
N PRO A 290 -0.84 -3.22 -13.99
CA PRO A 290 -0.79 -1.93 -13.31
C PRO A 290 -1.75 -1.83 -12.13
N VAL A 291 -2.88 -2.56 -12.17
CA VAL A 291 -3.83 -2.63 -11.06
C VAL A 291 -3.24 -3.43 -9.88
N HIS A 292 -2.46 -4.48 -10.16
CA HIS A 292 -1.78 -5.25 -9.11
C HIS A 292 -0.75 -4.40 -8.37
N ALA A 293 0.12 -3.69 -9.10
CA ALA A 293 1.07 -2.76 -8.49
C ALA A 293 0.37 -1.64 -7.69
N TRP A 294 -0.77 -1.14 -8.19
CA TRP A 294 -1.58 -0.17 -7.45
C TRP A 294 -2.12 -0.74 -6.14
N ASP A 295 -2.71 -1.94 -6.18
CA ASP A 295 -3.23 -2.64 -5.00
C ASP A 295 -2.10 -2.97 -3.99
N GLU A 296 -0.87 -3.31 -4.46
CA GLU A 296 0.32 -3.46 -3.61
C GLU A 296 0.66 -2.15 -2.89
N GLY A 297 0.61 -1.01 -3.57
CA GLY A 297 0.83 0.29 -2.97
C GLY A 297 -0.15 0.57 -1.81
N VAL A 298 -1.44 0.23 -2.00
CA VAL A 298 -2.45 0.34 -0.93
C VAL A 298 -2.11 -0.59 0.24
N CYS A 299 -1.68 -1.83 -0.04
CA CYS A 299 -1.24 -2.77 0.98
C CYS A 299 -0.09 -2.24 1.83
N PHE A 300 0.93 -1.67 1.19
CA PHE A 300 2.09 -1.12 1.91
C PHE A 300 1.79 0.20 2.64
N TYR A 301 0.76 0.91 2.24
CA TYR A 301 0.26 2.06 3.00
C TYR A 301 -0.49 1.61 4.26
N THR A 302 -1.34 0.59 4.15
CA THR A 302 -2.32 0.20 5.16
C THR A 302 -1.84 -0.97 6.02
N GLY A 303 -1.40 -2.06 5.39
CA GLY A 303 -1.10 -3.33 6.07
C GLY A 303 -2.31 -4.24 6.22
N SER A 304 -2.09 -5.40 6.84
CA SER A 304 -3.11 -6.44 7.10
C SER A 304 -3.76 -6.31 8.49
N MET A 305 -3.20 -5.48 9.37
CA MET A 305 -3.58 -5.42 10.79
C MET A 305 -4.60 -4.33 11.10
N GLU A 306 -4.96 -3.50 10.13
CA GLU A 306 -5.98 -2.43 10.29
C GLU A 306 -7.42 -2.95 10.26
N GLY A 307 -7.62 -4.24 9.91
CA GLY A 307 -8.94 -4.80 9.71
C GLY A 307 -9.61 -4.34 8.41
N GLN A 308 -10.80 -4.88 8.17
CA GLN A 308 -11.54 -4.60 6.93
C GLN A 308 -12.24 -3.24 6.91
N ASP A 309 -12.40 -2.62 8.05
CA ASP A 309 -13.01 -1.30 8.24
C ASP A 309 -11.99 -0.19 8.51
N GLY A 310 -10.71 -0.56 8.73
CA GLY A 310 -9.64 0.38 9.03
C GLY A 310 -9.66 0.92 10.45
N LEU A 311 -10.45 0.32 11.34
CA LEU A 311 -10.65 0.80 12.71
C LEU A 311 -9.87 0.01 13.76
N THR A 312 -9.12 -1.02 13.36
CA THR A 312 -8.33 -1.83 14.29
C THR A 312 -7.06 -1.07 14.68
N PRO A 313 -6.81 -0.82 15.99
CA PRO A 313 -5.70 0.03 16.44
C PRO A 313 -4.33 -0.64 16.39
N ASP A 314 -4.22 -1.83 15.83
CA ASP A 314 -3.02 -2.67 15.85
C ASP A 314 -2.07 -2.42 14.68
N GLY A 315 -2.47 -1.64 13.69
CA GLY A 315 -1.67 -1.30 12.51
C GLY A 315 -0.31 -0.70 12.83
N LYS A 316 0.64 -0.89 11.92
CA LYS A 316 2.05 -0.51 12.11
C LYS A 316 2.58 0.44 11.06
N LEU A 317 1.79 0.70 10.01
CA LEU A 317 2.21 1.45 8.84
C LEU A 317 1.66 2.89 8.83
N LEU A 318 1.68 3.53 7.67
CA LEU A 318 1.40 4.95 7.57
C LEU A 318 -0.08 5.28 7.84
N HIS A 319 -1.01 4.37 7.52
CA HIS A 319 -2.43 4.51 7.85
C HIS A 319 -2.64 4.73 9.36
N GLN A 320 -2.11 3.81 10.17
CA GLN A 320 -2.22 3.92 11.62
C GLN A 320 -1.45 5.12 12.20
N LEU A 321 -0.35 5.53 11.55
CA LEU A 321 0.32 6.76 11.95
C LEU A 321 -0.59 7.96 11.74
N ALA A 322 -1.30 8.04 10.61
CA ALA A 322 -2.23 9.13 10.32
C ALA A 322 -3.32 9.23 11.39
N ASP A 323 -3.94 8.10 11.79
CA ASP A 323 -4.95 8.07 12.84
C ASP A 323 -4.39 8.48 14.21
N LYS A 324 -3.18 8.02 14.57
CA LYS A 324 -2.50 8.47 15.79
C LYS A 324 -2.14 9.96 15.77
N ARG A 325 -1.82 10.50 14.61
CA ARG A 325 -1.46 11.92 14.48
C ARG A 325 -2.68 12.81 14.42
N CYS A 326 -3.77 12.39 13.77
CA CYS A 326 -4.98 13.19 13.75
C CYS A 326 -5.51 13.49 15.17
N ALA A 327 -5.45 12.50 16.07
CA ALA A 327 -5.80 12.70 17.48
C ALA A 327 -4.93 13.77 18.17
N ASN A 328 -3.64 13.84 17.82
CA ASN A 328 -2.75 14.85 18.38
C ASN A 328 -2.93 16.25 17.77
N PHE A 329 -3.42 16.34 16.52
CA PHE A 329 -3.49 17.61 15.79
C PHE A 329 -4.92 18.07 15.51
N LYS A 330 -5.92 17.38 16.07
CA LYS A 330 -7.34 17.67 15.92
C LYS A 330 -7.78 17.65 14.46
N THR A 331 -7.32 16.64 13.70
CA THR A 331 -7.63 16.45 12.28
C THR A 331 -8.31 15.11 11.99
N CYS A 332 -8.90 14.46 13.01
CA CYS A 332 -9.74 13.28 12.84
C CYS A 332 -11.15 13.67 12.34
N GLY A 333 -11.88 12.69 11.80
CA GLY A 333 -13.22 12.86 11.24
C GLY A 333 -13.21 13.41 9.82
N LEU A 334 -14.33 13.27 9.12
CA LEU A 334 -14.48 13.69 7.71
C LEU A 334 -14.21 15.19 7.50
N GLU A 335 -14.66 16.02 8.43
CA GLU A 335 -14.54 17.48 8.34
C GLU A 335 -13.38 18.03 9.18
N SER A 336 -12.54 17.18 9.75
CA SER A 336 -11.60 17.52 10.80
C SER A 336 -12.26 18.03 12.10
N GLY A 337 -11.46 18.22 13.13
CA GLY A 337 -11.92 18.78 14.40
C GLY A 337 -12.22 17.74 15.47
N GLU A 338 -12.30 16.47 15.13
CA GLU A 338 -12.41 15.36 16.07
C GLU A 338 -11.03 14.99 16.64
N LEU A 339 -11.03 14.30 17.79
CA LEU A 339 -9.82 13.90 18.52
C LEU A 339 -9.59 12.38 18.51
N ASP A 340 -10.49 11.63 17.90
CA ASP A 340 -10.43 10.17 17.80
C ASP A 340 -11.04 9.72 16.46
N GLY A 341 -10.92 8.42 16.18
CA GLY A 341 -11.39 7.83 14.94
C GLY A 341 -10.40 7.95 13.79
N THR A 342 -10.90 7.80 12.58
CA THR A 342 -10.10 7.83 11.36
C THR A 342 -9.67 9.26 11.02
N ALA A 343 -8.41 9.43 10.66
CA ALA A 343 -7.90 10.70 10.18
C ALA A 343 -8.67 11.19 8.94
N ARG A 344 -8.98 12.50 8.85
CA ARG A 344 -9.51 13.10 7.61
C ARG A 344 -8.65 12.70 6.41
N LEU A 345 -7.35 12.76 6.59
CA LEU A 345 -6.35 12.31 5.62
C LEU A 345 -6.62 10.89 5.08
N ASN A 346 -6.93 9.93 5.94
CA ASN A 346 -7.21 8.56 5.51
C ASN A 346 -8.49 8.46 4.69
N HIS A 347 -9.55 9.18 5.05
CA HIS A 347 -10.76 9.25 4.23
C HIS A 347 -10.45 9.77 2.83
N GLU A 348 -9.75 10.90 2.74
CA GLU A 348 -9.37 11.53 1.48
C GLU A 348 -8.45 10.62 0.64
N LEU A 349 -7.46 9.98 1.27
CA LEU A 349 -6.57 9.04 0.58
C LEU A 349 -7.32 7.84 0.01
N PHE A 350 -8.27 7.24 0.73
CA PHE A 350 -9.01 6.09 0.22
C PHE A 350 -9.91 6.45 -0.96
N ASP A 351 -10.45 7.67 -1.01
CA ASP A 351 -11.16 8.19 -2.17
C ASP A 351 -10.21 8.34 -3.37
N LEU A 352 -9.03 8.91 -3.18
CA LEU A 352 -8.01 9.05 -4.21
C LEU A 352 -7.45 7.69 -4.68
N LEU A 353 -7.24 6.74 -3.76
CA LEU A 353 -6.78 5.39 -4.08
C LEU A 353 -7.82 4.64 -4.93
N SER A 354 -9.10 4.79 -4.62
CA SER A 354 -10.20 4.21 -5.40
C SER A 354 -10.32 4.87 -6.78
N LEU A 355 -10.17 6.19 -6.84
CA LEU A 355 -10.17 6.96 -8.09
C LEU A 355 -8.97 6.57 -8.99
N GLY A 356 -7.77 6.51 -8.43
CA GLY A 356 -6.56 6.14 -9.16
C GLY A 356 -6.64 4.72 -9.73
N LYS A 357 -7.14 3.75 -8.95
CA LYS A 357 -7.42 2.41 -9.45
C LYS A 357 -8.35 2.43 -10.67
N PHE A 358 -9.48 3.12 -10.57
CA PHE A 358 -10.41 3.26 -11.68
C PHE A 358 -9.76 3.88 -12.93
N GLN A 359 -8.94 4.91 -12.74
CA GLN A 359 -8.21 5.56 -13.84
C GLN A 359 -7.20 4.60 -14.50
N ILE A 360 -6.48 3.80 -13.71
CA ILE A 360 -5.58 2.74 -14.21
C ILE A 360 -6.38 1.69 -14.99
N GLN A 361 -7.48 1.16 -14.44
CA GLN A 361 -8.33 0.15 -15.06
C GLN A 361 -8.90 0.61 -16.41
N THR A 362 -9.15 1.90 -16.56
CA THR A 362 -9.66 2.51 -17.80
C THR A 362 -8.57 3.00 -18.75
N GLY A 363 -7.29 2.77 -18.42
CA GLY A 363 -6.15 3.21 -19.22
C GLY A 363 -5.92 4.73 -19.22
N ASN A 364 -6.55 5.47 -18.30
CA ASN A 364 -6.37 6.91 -18.17
C ASN A 364 -5.12 7.26 -17.33
N CYS A 365 -3.96 6.85 -17.83
CA CYS A 365 -2.66 7.03 -17.16
C CYS A 365 -2.33 8.51 -16.83
N PRO A 366 -2.67 9.51 -17.69
CA PRO A 366 -2.42 10.91 -17.35
C PRO A 366 -3.25 11.40 -16.14
N ALA A 367 -4.49 10.94 -15.99
CA ALA A 367 -5.31 11.26 -14.82
C ALA A 367 -4.78 10.54 -13.57
N ALA A 368 -4.43 9.25 -13.70
CA ALA A 368 -3.82 8.48 -12.62
C ALA A 368 -2.52 9.12 -12.11
N ARG A 369 -1.70 9.71 -12.99
CA ARG A 369 -0.49 10.48 -12.60
C ARG A 369 -0.82 11.67 -11.70
N LYS A 370 -1.88 12.42 -12.00
CA LYS A 370 -2.31 13.54 -11.14
C LYS A 370 -2.79 13.04 -9.78
N THR A 371 -3.58 11.97 -9.77
CA THR A 371 -4.07 11.34 -8.54
C THR A 371 -2.93 10.81 -7.68
N THR A 372 -1.93 10.14 -8.27
CA THR A 372 -0.72 9.66 -7.57
C THR A 372 0.03 10.81 -6.91
N ARG A 373 0.14 11.95 -7.58
CA ARG A 373 0.79 13.13 -7.01
C ARG A 373 0.07 13.61 -5.76
N LEU A 374 -1.26 13.74 -5.78
CA LEU A 374 -2.05 14.13 -4.62
C LEU A 374 -1.89 13.14 -3.46
N ILE A 375 -1.95 11.83 -3.76
CA ILE A 375 -1.71 10.77 -2.77
C ILE A 375 -0.34 10.97 -2.10
N THR A 376 0.71 11.16 -2.90
CA THR A 376 2.07 11.33 -2.39
C THR A 376 2.21 12.59 -1.53
N GLU A 377 1.62 13.71 -1.94
CA GLU A 377 1.62 14.96 -1.17
C GLU A 377 0.97 14.76 0.21
N LEU A 378 -0.19 14.12 0.26
CA LEU A 378 -0.91 13.83 1.51
C LEU A 378 -0.14 12.87 2.43
N MET A 379 0.58 11.90 1.87
CA MET A 379 1.33 10.91 2.66
C MET A 379 2.43 11.54 3.53
N TYR A 380 2.90 12.75 3.24
CA TYR A 380 3.89 13.45 4.07
C TYR A 380 3.29 14.04 5.36
N ILE A 381 1.98 14.30 5.41
CA ILE A 381 1.31 14.99 6.52
C ILE A 381 1.57 14.33 7.88
N PRO A 382 1.30 13.02 8.10
CA PRO A 382 1.48 12.41 9.41
C PRO A 382 2.94 12.40 9.89
N MET A 383 3.90 12.41 8.98
CA MET A 383 5.33 12.51 9.34
C MET A 383 5.73 13.93 9.72
N ILE A 384 5.17 14.95 9.07
CA ILE A 384 5.33 16.37 9.45
C ILE A 384 4.71 16.59 10.83
N GLN A 385 3.48 16.14 11.06
CA GLN A 385 2.82 16.17 12.36
C GLN A 385 3.66 15.45 13.43
N GLY A 386 4.22 14.27 13.08
CA GLY A 386 5.14 13.55 13.96
C GLY A 386 6.36 14.40 14.32
N THR A 387 7.01 15.03 13.36
CA THR A 387 8.18 15.89 13.60
C THR A 387 7.83 17.08 14.49
N LEU A 388 6.74 17.78 14.22
CA LEU A 388 6.27 18.91 15.01
C LEU A 388 5.94 18.52 16.45
N ARG A 389 5.25 17.40 16.65
CA ARG A 389 4.94 16.86 17.97
C ARG A 389 6.19 16.60 18.81
N TYR A 390 7.18 15.95 18.20
CA TYR A 390 8.41 15.63 18.92
C TYR A 390 9.34 16.82 19.07
N ALA A 391 9.31 17.80 18.18
CA ALA A 391 9.97 19.08 18.39
C ALA A 391 9.46 19.76 19.67
N TYR A 392 8.13 19.78 19.89
CA TYR A 392 7.52 20.28 21.10
C TYR A 392 7.92 19.45 22.34
N LYS A 393 7.83 18.11 22.26
CA LYS A 393 8.15 17.21 23.37
C LYS A 393 9.61 17.34 23.84
N VAL A 394 10.53 17.46 22.90
CA VAL A 394 11.96 17.64 23.21
C VAL A 394 12.25 19.08 23.65
N GLY A 395 11.78 20.08 22.90
CA GLY A 395 12.12 21.48 23.13
C GLY A 395 11.43 22.13 24.33
N VAL A 396 10.19 21.71 24.67
CA VAL A 396 9.40 22.29 25.75
C VAL A 396 9.31 21.36 26.95
N LEU A 397 8.94 20.08 26.72
CA LEU A 397 8.75 19.11 27.79
C LEU A 397 10.06 18.47 28.25
N ASN A 398 11.18 18.76 27.56
CA ASN A 398 12.50 18.20 27.84
C ASN A 398 12.51 16.66 27.87
N GLU A 399 11.70 16.02 27.03
CA GLU A 399 11.68 14.57 26.94
C GLU A 399 13.01 14.04 26.37
N GLY A 400 13.46 12.91 26.90
CA GLY A 400 14.78 12.36 26.63
C GLY A 400 14.90 11.60 25.30
N GLU A 401 15.89 10.71 25.27
CA GLU A 401 16.39 9.95 24.13
C GLU A 401 15.29 9.32 23.26
N LYS A 402 14.27 8.71 23.87
CA LYS A 402 13.16 8.10 23.13
C LYS A 402 12.47 9.10 22.22
N SER A 403 12.06 10.25 22.76
CA SER A 403 11.36 11.28 21.97
C SER A 403 12.26 12.00 20.98
N GLN A 404 13.55 12.17 21.32
CA GLN A 404 14.55 12.67 20.39
C GLN A 404 14.69 11.74 19.17
N ALA A 405 14.76 10.43 19.40
CA ALA A 405 14.88 9.44 18.32
C ALA A 405 13.63 9.37 17.43
N GLU A 406 12.43 9.44 18.02
CA GLU A 406 11.19 9.49 17.25
C GLU A 406 11.15 10.76 16.37
N GLY A 407 11.47 11.92 16.93
CA GLY A 407 11.53 13.17 16.18
C GLY A 407 12.56 13.16 15.06
N ALA A 408 13.76 12.64 15.33
CA ALA A 408 14.81 12.50 14.33
C ALA A 408 14.41 11.60 13.16
N SER A 409 13.70 10.51 13.45
CA SER A 409 13.24 9.57 12.41
C SER A 409 12.14 10.16 11.53
N PHE A 410 11.17 10.87 12.12
CA PHE A 410 10.14 11.56 11.35
C PHE A 410 10.75 12.69 10.51
N ALA A 411 11.68 13.47 11.08
CA ALA A 411 12.40 14.49 10.33
C ALA A 411 13.16 13.87 9.15
N ALA A 412 13.89 12.78 9.35
CA ALA A 412 14.62 12.09 8.29
C ALA A 412 13.70 11.69 7.12
N ALA A 413 12.47 11.26 7.40
CA ALA A 413 11.50 10.86 6.38
C ALA A 413 10.98 12.02 5.52
N VAL A 414 11.05 13.28 5.97
CA VAL A 414 10.52 14.44 5.25
C VAL A 414 11.61 15.38 4.74
N LEU A 415 12.79 15.39 5.34
CA LEU A 415 13.90 16.30 5.01
C LEU A 415 14.26 16.33 3.53
N PRO A 416 14.31 15.21 2.79
CA PRO A 416 14.63 15.26 1.36
C PRO A 416 13.65 16.09 0.54
N ARG A 417 12.36 15.96 0.82
CA ARG A 417 11.30 16.71 0.13
C ARG A 417 11.33 18.19 0.52
N ILE A 418 11.53 18.49 1.81
CA ILE A 418 11.72 19.85 2.31
C ILE A 418 12.96 20.50 1.66
N HIS A 419 14.07 19.76 1.58
CA HIS A 419 15.32 20.26 0.98
C HIS A 419 15.14 20.58 -0.52
N ALA A 420 14.34 19.84 -1.24
CA ALA A 420 14.02 20.13 -2.64
C ALA A 420 13.23 21.44 -2.79
N ALA A 421 12.34 21.73 -1.86
CA ALA A 421 11.56 22.97 -1.82
C ALA A 421 12.41 24.16 -1.27
N ASN A 422 13.00 23.98 -0.08
CA ASN A 422 13.76 25.02 0.60
C ASN A 422 14.91 24.44 1.43
N LYS A 423 16.13 24.65 0.97
CA LYS A 423 17.35 24.13 1.63
C LYS A 423 17.57 24.71 3.03
N ASN A 424 17.18 25.96 3.26
CA ASN A 424 17.34 26.60 4.58
C ASN A 424 16.34 26.03 5.58
N ALA A 425 15.08 25.83 5.18
CA ALA A 425 14.07 25.17 6.01
C ALA A 425 14.53 23.76 6.39
N ALA A 426 15.01 22.96 5.43
CA ALA A 426 15.54 21.62 5.69
C ALA A 426 16.74 21.67 6.66
N LYS A 427 17.65 22.62 6.51
CA LYS A 427 18.78 22.79 7.43
C LYS A 427 18.31 23.10 8.85
N THR A 428 17.37 24.05 9.00
CA THR A 428 16.80 24.40 10.31
C THR A 428 16.16 23.17 10.98
N ILE A 429 15.32 22.43 10.25
CA ILE A 429 14.69 21.20 10.77
C ILE A 429 15.74 20.17 11.16
N TYR A 430 16.72 19.92 10.29
CA TYR A 430 17.78 18.94 10.58
C TYR A 430 18.58 19.30 11.83
N GLU A 431 19.05 20.55 11.97
CA GLU A 431 19.87 20.94 13.13
C GLU A 431 19.11 20.81 14.45
N ASN A 432 17.80 21.05 14.44
CA ASN A 432 16.95 20.94 15.62
C ASN A 432 16.49 19.49 15.91
N MET A 433 16.42 18.63 14.89
CA MET A 433 15.81 17.31 15.01
C MET A 433 16.75 16.13 14.72
N LYS A 434 18.03 16.37 14.41
CA LYS A 434 19.02 15.29 14.14
C LYS A 434 19.22 14.39 15.35
N VAL A 435 19.69 13.17 15.12
CA VAL A 435 20.04 12.22 16.18
C VAL A 435 21.01 12.88 17.17
N GLY A 436 20.66 12.84 18.45
CA GLY A 436 21.44 13.47 19.53
C GLY A 436 21.24 14.99 19.66
N ALA A 437 20.27 15.60 18.98
CA ALA A 437 19.92 17.00 19.22
C ALA A 437 19.34 17.16 20.64
N SER A 438 19.89 18.09 21.42
CA SER A 438 19.51 18.32 22.82
C SER A 438 18.91 19.72 23.06
N ASN A 439 19.04 20.63 22.11
CA ASN A 439 18.56 22.00 22.20
C ASN A 439 17.64 22.29 20.99
N THR A 440 16.45 21.72 21.02
CA THR A 440 15.47 21.88 19.97
C THR A 440 14.69 23.18 20.14
N ASP A 441 14.85 24.13 19.22
CA ASP A 441 13.92 25.25 19.07
C ASP A 441 12.69 24.80 18.27
N HIS A 442 11.65 24.41 18.97
CA HIS A 442 10.43 23.88 18.40
C HIS A 442 9.69 24.90 17.53
N MET A 443 9.80 26.19 17.83
CA MET A 443 9.16 27.26 17.05
C MET A 443 9.90 27.51 15.74
N GLU A 444 11.24 27.39 15.71
CA GLU A 444 11.99 27.42 14.45
C GLU A 444 11.64 26.25 13.56
N VAL A 445 11.48 25.05 14.12
CA VAL A 445 11.02 23.85 13.39
C VAL A 445 9.64 24.11 12.78
N LYS A 446 8.68 24.62 13.58
CA LYS A 446 7.33 24.93 13.10
C LYS A 446 7.35 25.94 11.95
N ARG A 447 8.02 27.08 12.14
CA ARG A 447 8.14 28.12 11.09
C ARG A 447 8.81 27.59 9.82
N ALA A 448 9.82 26.72 9.95
CA ALA A 448 10.48 26.12 8.80
C ALA A 448 9.53 25.22 7.99
N PHE A 449 8.68 24.42 8.64
CA PHE A 449 7.65 23.65 7.94
C PHE A 449 6.59 24.54 7.30
N GLU A 450 6.05 25.50 8.03
CA GLU A 450 5.01 26.41 7.53
C GLU A 450 5.48 27.20 6.30
N SER A 451 6.76 27.51 6.20
CA SER A 451 7.33 28.22 5.05
C SER A 451 7.35 27.40 3.74
N VAL A 452 7.03 26.12 3.77
CA VAL A 452 7.12 25.22 2.61
C VAL A 452 5.83 24.44 2.33
N TYR A 453 4.77 24.60 3.11
CA TYR A 453 3.53 23.85 2.91
C TYR A 453 2.99 23.96 1.49
N ALA A 454 2.94 25.16 0.93
CA ALA A 454 2.48 25.38 -0.44
C ALA A 454 3.35 24.63 -1.48
N ASP A 455 4.68 24.63 -1.29
CA ASP A 455 5.62 23.91 -2.18
C ASP A 455 5.48 22.38 -2.07
N LEU A 456 4.95 21.90 -0.94
CA LEU A 456 4.67 20.48 -0.69
C LEU A 456 3.28 20.06 -1.21
N GLY A 457 2.44 21.00 -1.62
CA GLY A 457 1.07 20.73 -2.04
C GLY A 457 0.10 20.51 -0.88
N ILE A 458 0.43 20.97 0.34
CA ILE A 458 -0.40 20.86 1.54
C ILE A 458 -0.68 22.24 2.13
N ASN A 459 -1.63 22.35 3.02
CA ASN A 459 -2.03 23.60 3.65
C ASN A 459 -2.09 23.51 5.19
N CYS A 460 -2.34 24.63 5.84
CA CYS A 460 -2.41 24.72 7.30
C CYS A 460 -3.50 23.84 7.91
N ALA A 461 -4.64 23.69 7.24
CA ALA A 461 -5.76 22.87 7.71
C ALA A 461 -5.44 21.37 7.62
N ASP A 462 -4.60 20.95 6.65
CA ASP A 462 -4.17 19.55 6.53
C ASP A 462 -3.29 19.12 7.71
N ILE A 463 -2.46 20.02 8.20
CA ILE A 463 -1.59 19.76 9.35
C ILE A 463 -2.35 19.92 10.68
N GLY A 464 -3.25 20.91 10.78
CA GLY A 464 -3.90 21.26 12.03
C GLY A 464 -2.97 21.88 13.06
N GLY A 465 -3.36 21.80 14.34
CA GLY A 465 -2.57 22.31 15.47
C GLY A 465 -2.35 21.25 16.55
N LEU A 466 -1.24 21.31 17.27
CA LEU A 466 -0.95 20.35 18.34
C LEU A 466 -1.88 20.60 19.54
N TRP A 467 -2.71 19.61 19.83
CA TRP A 467 -3.77 19.70 20.83
C TRP A 467 -3.31 19.19 22.21
N ASN A 468 -3.76 19.86 23.26
CA ASN A 468 -3.57 19.49 24.65
C ASN A 468 -4.91 19.08 25.28
N ASP A 469 -5.12 17.78 25.45
CA ASP A 469 -6.34 17.22 26.02
C ASP A 469 -6.58 17.69 27.47
N ALA A 470 -5.50 17.91 28.24
CA ALA A 470 -5.62 18.31 29.64
C ALA A 470 -6.23 19.72 29.82
N THR A 471 -6.02 20.60 28.86
CA THR A 471 -6.53 21.97 28.87
C THR A 471 -7.65 22.21 27.87
N SER A 472 -7.96 21.23 27.02
CA SER A 472 -8.90 21.33 25.89
C SER A 472 -8.61 22.55 25.01
N SER A 473 -7.34 22.76 24.69
CA SER A 473 -6.84 23.87 23.86
C SER A 473 -5.61 23.43 23.07
N TYR A 474 -5.23 24.19 22.06
CA TYR A 474 -3.92 23.99 21.46
C TYR A 474 -2.80 24.33 22.43
N TYR A 475 -1.66 23.66 22.32
CA TYR A 475 -0.45 24.12 23.00
C TYR A 475 -0.08 25.51 22.48
N GLU A 476 0.46 26.36 23.38
CA GLU A 476 0.86 27.73 23.07
C GLU A 476 1.82 27.75 21.86
N GLY A 477 1.50 28.53 20.85
CA GLY A 477 2.25 28.66 19.61
C GLY A 477 2.08 27.47 18.63
N TYR A 478 1.22 26.50 18.94
CA TYR A 478 0.95 25.34 18.09
C TYR A 478 -0.49 25.29 17.56
N GLU A 479 -1.17 26.42 17.58
CA GLU A 479 -2.42 26.61 16.83
C GLU A 479 -2.17 26.37 15.33
N PRO A 480 -3.19 25.96 14.58
CA PRO A 480 -3.09 25.87 13.11
C PRO A 480 -2.61 27.23 12.55
N CYS A 481 -1.69 27.20 11.60
CA CYS A 481 -1.31 28.42 10.87
C CYS A 481 -2.51 28.94 10.05
N SER A 482 -2.38 30.15 9.48
CA SER A 482 -3.35 30.67 8.52
C SER A 482 -2.76 30.65 7.12
N ASP A 483 -3.48 30.14 6.14
CA ASP A 483 -3.04 30.05 4.75
C ASP A 483 -2.75 31.44 4.13
N ALA A 484 -3.29 32.50 4.71
CA ALA A 484 -2.99 33.89 4.31
C ALA A 484 -1.51 34.29 4.50
N SER A 485 -0.76 33.56 5.34
CA SER A 485 0.67 33.82 5.59
C SER A 485 1.60 33.10 4.60
N THR A 486 1.10 32.17 3.81
CA THR A 486 1.91 31.32 2.92
C THR A 486 2.09 31.88 1.51
N GLY A 487 1.50 33.03 1.18
CA GLY A 487 1.66 33.67 -0.13
C GLY A 487 1.11 32.86 -1.32
N ALA A 488 0.32 31.84 -1.05
CA ALA A 488 -0.32 31.08 -2.10
C ALA A 488 -1.55 31.85 -2.61
N ASP A 489 -1.45 32.39 -3.81
CA ASP A 489 -2.62 32.74 -4.60
C ASP A 489 -3.50 31.49 -4.70
N VAL A 490 -4.70 31.60 -4.17
CA VAL A 490 -5.76 30.61 -4.28
C VAL A 490 -5.87 30.23 -5.75
N ILE A 491 -5.67 28.95 -6.07
CA ILE A 491 -6.08 28.39 -7.35
C ILE A 491 -7.60 28.49 -7.38
N THR A 492 -8.07 29.61 -7.89
CA THR A 492 -9.49 29.89 -8.11
C THR A 492 -9.90 29.31 -9.45
N GLU A 493 -11.00 28.61 -9.46
CA GLU A 493 -11.93 28.32 -10.56
C GLU A 493 -11.75 27.06 -11.42
N GLU A 494 -10.62 26.36 -11.51
CA GLU A 494 -10.62 25.14 -12.33
C GLU A 494 -10.94 23.86 -11.55
N ASP A 495 -10.68 23.78 -10.25
CA ASP A 495 -10.89 22.55 -9.46
C ASP A 495 -12.33 22.41 -8.97
N THR A 496 -13.05 23.50 -8.77
CA THR A 496 -14.53 23.44 -8.53
C THR A 496 -15.29 22.89 -9.71
N THR A 497 -14.76 22.99 -10.93
CA THR A 497 -15.38 22.44 -12.13
C THR A 497 -15.37 20.91 -12.12
N LEU A 498 -14.33 20.27 -11.56
CA LEU A 498 -14.25 18.80 -11.51
C LEU A 498 -15.24 18.20 -10.50
N ALA A 499 -15.37 18.79 -9.33
CA ALA A 499 -16.35 18.36 -8.31
C ALA A 499 -17.80 18.62 -8.78
N ILE A 500 -18.06 19.76 -9.46
CA ILE A 500 -19.37 20.07 -10.05
C ILE A 500 -19.66 19.16 -11.24
N VAL A 501 -18.66 18.83 -12.08
CA VAL A 501 -18.83 17.90 -13.21
C VAL A 501 -19.08 16.47 -12.72
N LEU A 502 -18.36 15.98 -11.71
CA LEU A 502 -18.60 14.66 -11.13
C LEU A 502 -19.99 14.62 -10.43
N GLY A 503 -20.34 15.60 -9.63
CA GLY A 503 -21.64 15.70 -9.00
C GLY A 503 -22.79 15.82 -10.01
N SER A 504 -22.62 16.55 -11.10
CA SER A 504 -23.64 16.72 -12.12
C SER A 504 -23.77 15.49 -13.04
N VAL A 505 -22.68 14.77 -13.34
CA VAL A 505 -22.73 13.52 -14.14
C VAL A 505 -23.37 12.39 -13.33
N PHE A 506 -23.02 12.21 -12.06
CA PHE A 506 -23.65 11.19 -11.22
C PHE A 506 -25.08 11.57 -10.86
N GLY A 507 -25.36 12.83 -10.55
CA GLY A 507 -26.72 13.33 -10.32
C GLY A 507 -27.60 13.23 -11.58
N GLY A 508 -27.05 13.53 -12.75
CA GLY A 508 -27.72 13.40 -14.04
C GLY A 508 -28.04 11.95 -14.41
N LEU A 509 -27.10 11.02 -14.23
CA LEU A 509 -27.32 9.59 -14.48
C LEU A 509 -28.32 8.98 -13.52
N PHE A 510 -28.32 9.39 -12.26
CA PHE A 510 -29.28 8.93 -11.25
C PHE A 510 -30.69 9.47 -11.53
N ALA A 511 -30.80 10.74 -11.91
CA ALA A 511 -32.10 11.34 -12.32
C ALA A 511 -32.61 10.68 -13.61
N PHE A 512 -31.76 10.37 -14.57
CA PHE A 512 -32.12 9.67 -15.81
C PHE A 512 -32.59 8.24 -15.55
N ALA A 513 -31.93 7.53 -14.63
CA ALA A 513 -32.35 6.19 -14.22
C ALA A 513 -33.70 6.19 -13.53
N ILE A 514 -33.97 7.17 -12.66
CA ILE A 514 -35.28 7.34 -12.02
C ILE A 514 -36.36 7.67 -13.04
N LEU A 515 -36.09 8.59 -13.97
CA LEU A 515 -37.03 8.94 -15.03
C LEU A 515 -37.33 7.76 -15.97
N ALA A 516 -36.30 6.97 -16.33
CA ALA A 516 -36.44 5.76 -17.12
C ALA A 516 -37.29 4.70 -16.39
N LEU A 517 -37.06 4.49 -15.08
CA LEU A 517 -37.88 3.61 -14.24
C LEU A 517 -39.33 4.10 -14.12
N CYS A 518 -39.55 5.39 -13.93
CA CYS A 518 -40.88 5.98 -13.89
C CYS A 518 -41.59 5.84 -15.24
N PHE A 519 -40.90 6.02 -16.35
CA PHE A 519 -41.45 5.87 -17.69
C PHE A 519 -41.80 4.40 -17.99
N MET A 520 -40.93 3.45 -17.64
CA MET A 520 -41.21 2.02 -17.79
C MET A 520 -42.41 1.59 -16.97
N ARG A 521 -42.50 2.02 -15.70
CA ARG A 521 -43.61 1.73 -14.81
C ARG A 521 -44.94 2.35 -15.29
N ASN A 522 -44.90 3.51 -15.96
CA ASN A 522 -46.05 4.18 -16.51
C ASN A 522 -46.54 3.50 -17.83
N LYS A 523 -45.62 2.94 -18.63
CA LYS A 523 -45.96 2.13 -19.80
C LYS A 523 -46.55 0.78 -19.40
N GLU A 524 -45.99 0.10 -18.41
CA GLU A 524 -46.57 -1.14 -17.87
C GLU A 524 -47.97 -0.96 -17.30
N LYS A 525 -48.21 0.14 -16.58
CA LYS A 525 -49.58 0.47 -16.08
C LYS A 525 -50.60 0.73 -17.20
N ARG A 526 -50.13 1.09 -18.40
CA ARG A 526 -50.97 1.30 -19.60
C ARG A 526 -51.06 0.05 -20.48
N GLY A 527 -50.52 -1.09 -20.03
CA GLY A 527 -50.58 -2.36 -20.77
C GLY A 527 -49.72 -2.38 -22.06
N GLN A 528 -48.74 -1.47 -22.17
CA GLN A 528 -47.81 -1.42 -23.31
C GLN A 528 -46.52 -2.13 -22.94
N PRO A 529 -46.07 -3.15 -23.73
CA PRO A 529 -44.82 -3.84 -23.43
C PRO A 529 -43.62 -2.90 -23.61
N VAL A 530 -42.71 -2.90 -22.64
CA VAL A 530 -41.48 -2.10 -22.67
C VAL A 530 -40.43 -2.69 -23.60
N PHE A 531 -40.51 -4.00 -23.85
CA PHE A 531 -39.66 -4.72 -24.79
C PHE A 531 -40.52 -5.46 -25.81
N SER A 532 -40.38 -5.14 -27.08
CA SER A 532 -40.90 -5.94 -28.17
C SER A 532 -39.78 -6.87 -28.67
N PRO A 533 -39.99 -8.20 -28.75
CA PRO A 533 -39.02 -9.05 -29.41
C PRO A 533 -38.98 -8.68 -30.89
N THR A 534 -37.80 -8.33 -31.39
CA THR A 534 -37.55 -8.27 -32.84
C THR A 534 -37.71 -9.65 -33.40
N MET A 535 -38.80 -9.90 -34.12
CA MET A 535 -38.94 -11.08 -34.96
C MET A 535 -37.94 -10.93 -36.11
N ALA A 536 -36.97 -11.85 -36.21
CA ALA A 536 -36.19 -12.04 -37.40
C ALA A 536 -37.15 -12.56 -38.51
N GLU A 537 -37.30 -11.80 -39.57
CA GLU A 537 -37.91 -12.29 -40.81
C GLU A 537 -36.99 -13.36 -41.38
N GLU A 538 -37.44 -14.62 -41.35
CA GLU A 538 -36.91 -15.71 -42.16
C GLU A 538 -37.38 -15.51 -43.58
N ASP A 539 -36.48 -15.11 -44.50
CA ASP A 539 -36.67 -15.11 -45.94
C ASP A 539 -36.63 -16.58 -46.46
N ASP A 540 -37.80 -17.18 -46.57
CA ASP A 540 -38.01 -18.40 -47.37
C ASP A 540 -37.92 -18.07 -48.87
N LYS A 541 -36.83 -18.46 -49.49
CA LYS A 541 -36.77 -18.61 -50.96
C LYS A 541 -36.64 -20.08 -51.33
N PRO A 542 -37.53 -20.61 -52.18
CA PRO A 542 -37.44 -21.99 -52.63
C PRO A 542 -36.29 -22.20 -53.59
N ALA A 543 -35.56 -23.28 -53.40
CA ALA A 543 -34.54 -23.78 -54.34
C ALA A 543 -35.22 -24.33 -55.58
N GLU A 544 -34.95 -23.77 -56.76
CA GLU A 544 -35.15 -24.45 -58.04
C GLU A 544 -33.89 -25.24 -58.44
N LEU A 545 -34.14 -26.51 -58.70
CA LEU A 545 -33.19 -27.43 -59.38
C LEU A 545 -32.89 -27.01 -60.85
N HIS A 546 -31.61 -26.91 -61.13
CA HIS A 546 -31.07 -27.46 -62.39
C HIS A 546 -29.59 -27.81 -62.26
#